data_f1031dd383e098c6a07a8b509d947f57
#
_entry.id   f1031dd383e098c6a07a8b509d947f57
#
_cell.length_a   1.000
_cell.length_b   1.000
_cell.length_c   1.000
_cell.angle_alpha   90.00
_cell.angle_beta   90.00
_cell.angle_gamma   90.00
#
_symmetry.space_group_name_H-M   'P 1'
#
loop_
_entity.id
_entity.type
_entity.pdbx_description
1 polymer ?
#
loop_
_entity_poly.entity_id
_entity_poly.type
_entity_poly.pdbx_seq_one_letter_code
_entity_poly.pdbx_strand_id
1 'polypeptide(L)'
;RDRLRSRGLGDVYKRQGDLYVIESTSPVGTTEAMARIIFGERPELESKIFIAYCPERVLPGNVIYELVHNDRVIGGLNPESTEKAIAFYSQFVQGTLHKTNCRTAEMCKLTENSSRDVQIAFANELSLICDKAGINVWELINLANKHPRVNILQPGCGVGGHCIAVDPYFITADFPAESKLISDARDINNYKSFWCAEKVK
;
A
#
# COMPACT_ATOMS: atom_id res chain seq x y z
N ARG A 1 0.79 -6.19 -37.53
CA ARG A 1 -0.29 -5.44 -36.86
C ARG A 1 -0.08 -5.65 -35.37
N ASP A 2 0.78 -4.83 -34.77
CA ASP A 2 1.00 -4.83 -33.34
C ASP A 2 -0.27 -4.33 -32.69
N ARG A 3 -0.97 -5.25 -32.05
CA ARG A 3 -2.04 -4.87 -31.14
C ARG A 3 -1.39 -4.06 -30.03
N LEU A 4 -1.82 -2.84 -29.87
CA LEU A 4 -1.66 -2.06 -28.66
C LEU A 4 -2.31 -2.88 -27.51
N ARG A 5 -1.56 -3.86 -27.02
CA ARG A 5 -1.82 -4.48 -25.74
C ARG A 5 -1.31 -3.48 -24.70
N SER A 6 -1.79 -3.57 -23.49
CA SER A 6 -1.41 -2.73 -22.33
C SER A 6 0.09 -2.65 -22.01
N ARG A 7 0.94 -3.17 -22.87
CA ARG A 7 2.38 -2.97 -22.91
C ARG A 7 2.62 -1.66 -23.63
N GLY A 8 2.92 -0.61 -22.89
CA GLY A 8 3.27 0.66 -23.49
C GLY A 8 4.45 0.52 -24.46
N LEU A 9 4.55 1.42 -25.43
CA LEU A 9 5.64 1.47 -26.40
C LEU A 9 7.04 1.40 -25.74
N GLY A 10 7.18 1.86 -24.49
CA GLY A 10 8.41 1.73 -23.70
C GLY A 10 8.86 0.30 -23.42
N ASP A 11 7.96 -0.69 -23.40
CA ASP A 11 8.33 -2.09 -23.16
C ASP A 11 9.02 -2.75 -24.37
N VAL A 12 8.78 -2.20 -25.55
CA VAL A 12 9.33 -2.72 -26.81
C VAL A 12 10.75 -2.21 -27.10
N TYR A 13 11.11 -1.04 -26.56
CA TYR A 13 12.36 -0.33 -26.88
C TYR A 13 13.30 -0.15 -25.68
N LYS A 14 13.29 -1.07 -24.71
CA LYS A 14 14.21 -0.96 -23.56
C LYS A 14 15.66 -0.95 -24.03
N ARG A 15 16.39 0.07 -23.58
CA ARG A 15 17.78 0.35 -23.97
C ARG A 15 18.67 0.26 -22.74
N GLN A 16 19.96 0.14 -23.01
CA GLN A 16 20.96 0.26 -21.95
C GLN A 16 20.81 1.60 -21.22
N GLY A 17 20.73 1.56 -19.89
CA GLY A 17 20.56 2.74 -19.04
C GLY A 17 19.11 3.13 -18.75
N ASP A 18 18.11 2.44 -19.32
CA ASP A 18 16.70 2.70 -19.02
C ASP A 18 16.37 2.36 -17.56
N LEU A 19 15.54 3.19 -16.94
CA LEU A 19 14.97 2.96 -15.63
C LEU A 19 13.52 2.49 -15.76
N TYR A 20 13.22 1.35 -15.14
CA TYR A 20 11.87 0.82 -15.00
C TYR A 20 11.43 0.94 -13.55
N VAL A 21 10.33 1.67 -13.30
CA VAL A 21 9.78 1.86 -11.95
C VAL A 21 8.38 1.26 -11.86
N ILE A 22 8.15 0.47 -10.83
CA ILE A 22 6.83 -0.04 -10.46
C ILE A 22 6.28 0.89 -9.38
N GLU A 23 5.11 1.50 -9.62
CA GLU A 23 4.43 2.40 -8.67
C GLU A 23 3.14 1.81 -8.11
N SER A 24 2.53 0.84 -8.81
CA SER A 24 1.32 0.16 -8.36
C SER A 24 1.56 -0.63 -7.08
N THR A 25 0.58 -0.62 -6.17
CA THR A 25 0.60 -1.50 -4.99
C THR A 25 0.74 -2.96 -5.42
N SER A 26 1.70 -3.65 -4.86
CA SER A 26 2.11 -4.99 -5.28
C SER A 26 2.53 -5.85 -4.09
N PRO A 27 2.41 -7.19 -4.17
CA PRO A 27 2.99 -8.12 -3.21
C PRO A 27 4.50 -7.98 -3.09
N VAL A 28 5.06 -8.39 -1.94
CA VAL A 28 6.51 -8.38 -1.73
C VAL A 28 7.19 -9.36 -2.69
N GLY A 29 8.24 -8.89 -3.36
CA GLY A 29 8.97 -9.67 -4.36
C GLY A 29 8.50 -9.46 -5.79
N THR A 30 7.52 -8.59 -6.03
CA THR A 30 7.03 -8.24 -7.38
C THR A 30 8.13 -7.66 -8.25
N THR A 31 8.94 -6.75 -7.73
CA THR A 31 10.07 -6.15 -8.46
C THR A 31 11.09 -7.19 -8.91
N GLU A 32 11.41 -8.14 -8.04
CA GLU A 32 12.30 -9.27 -8.35
C GLU A 32 11.66 -10.21 -9.38
N ALA A 33 10.36 -10.47 -9.27
CA ALA A 33 9.64 -11.31 -10.24
C ALA A 33 9.61 -10.67 -11.63
N MET A 34 9.36 -9.37 -11.71
CA MET A 34 9.41 -8.62 -12.96
C MET A 34 10.82 -8.62 -13.57
N ALA A 35 11.86 -8.47 -12.74
CA ALA A 35 13.25 -8.56 -13.18
C ALA A 35 13.54 -9.95 -13.79
N ARG A 36 13.13 -11.04 -13.11
CA ARG A 36 13.29 -12.41 -13.65
C ARG A 36 12.60 -12.60 -15.01
N ILE A 37 11.40 -12.05 -15.19
CA ILE A 37 10.67 -12.12 -16.46
C ILE A 37 11.42 -11.36 -17.54
N ILE A 38 11.83 -10.11 -17.25
CA ILE A 38 12.54 -9.27 -18.23
C ILE A 38 13.87 -9.92 -18.65
N PHE A 39 14.65 -10.39 -17.69
CA PHE A 39 15.97 -11.01 -17.98
C PHE A 39 15.84 -12.41 -18.56
N GLY A 40 14.75 -13.14 -18.27
CA GLY A 40 14.44 -14.41 -18.93
C GLY A 40 14.15 -14.24 -20.42
N GLU A 41 13.41 -13.20 -20.80
CA GLU A 41 13.10 -12.86 -22.19
C GLU A 41 14.26 -12.13 -22.92
N ARG A 42 15.01 -11.34 -22.18
CA ARG A 42 16.06 -10.44 -22.69
C ARG A 42 17.31 -10.49 -21.79
N PRO A 43 18.08 -11.60 -21.80
CA PRO A 43 19.26 -11.75 -20.93
C PRO A 43 20.32 -10.68 -21.13
N GLU A 44 20.41 -10.12 -22.32
CA GLU A 44 21.36 -9.06 -22.65
C GLU A 44 21.09 -7.72 -21.93
N LEU A 45 19.93 -7.57 -21.29
CA LEU A 45 19.55 -6.39 -20.50
C LEU A 45 19.96 -6.53 -19.04
N GLU A 46 20.30 -7.71 -18.57
CA GLU A 46 20.80 -7.90 -17.22
C GLU A 46 22.03 -7.02 -16.99
N SER A 47 22.08 -6.30 -15.90
CA SER A 47 23.07 -5.26 -15.59
C SER A 47 23.10 -4.03 -16.52
N LYS A 48 22.19 -3.91 -17.49
CA LYS A 48 22.13 -2.76 -18.41
C LYS A 48 20.93 -1.85 -18.19
N ILE A 49 19.91 -2.33 -17.47
CA ILE A 49 18.74 -1.55 -17.09
C ILE A 49 18.63 -1.50 -15.57
N PHE A 50 17.91 -0.50 -15.10
CA PHE A 50 17.66 -0.28 -13.68
C PHE A 50 16.19 -0.59 -13.38
N ILE A 51 15.92 -1.32 -12.29
CA ILE A 51 14.56 -1.68 -11.89
C ILE A 51 14.36 -1.26 -10.44
N ALA A 52 13.30 -0.51 -10.17
CA ALA A 52 12.98 0.00 -8.84
C ALA A 52 11.48 -0.04 -8.56
N TYR A 53 11.14 0.05 -7.29
CA TYR A 53 9.80 0.22 -6.78
C TYR A 53 9.69 1.56 -6.04
N CYS A 54 8.65 2.33 -6.34
CA CYS A 54 8.32 3.57 -5.64
C CYS A 54 6.80 3.68 -5.52
N PRO A 55 6.19 3.25 -4.41
CA PRO A 55 4.74 3.18 -4.29
C PRO A 55 4.09 4.55 -4.41
N GLU A 56 2.97 4.61 -5.13
CA GLU A 56 2.14 5.81 -5.17
C GLU A 56 1.39 6.00 -3.84
N ARG A 57 1.44 7.23 -3.30
CA ARG A 57 0.91 7.57 -1.97
C ARG A 57 0.04 8.83 -1.98
N VAL A 58 -0.38 9.31 -3.15
CA VAL A 58 -1.22 10.52 -3.27
C VAL A 58 -2.69 10.23 -2.97
N LEU A 59 -3.37 11.25 -2.45
CA LEU A 59 -4.80 11.21 -2.23
C LEU A 59 -5.55 11.84 -3.42
N PRO A 60 -6.70 11.28 -3.82
CA PRO A 60 -7.56 11.89 -4.82
C PRO A 60 -7.96 13.32 -4.43
N GLY A 61 -7.88 14.23 -5.38
CA GLY A 61 -8.25 15.64 -5.18
C GLY A 61 -7.08 16.61 -5.07
N ASN A 62 -5.89 16.15 -4.67
CA ASN A 62 -4.70 17.01 -4.55
C ASN A 62 -3.44 16.39 -5.18
N VAL A 63 -3.64 15.58 -6.20
CA VAL A 63 -2.64 14.68 -6.78
C VAL A 63 -1.35 15.40 -7.18
N ILE A 64 -1.45 16.51 -7.93
CA ILE A 64 -0.25 17.22 -8.44
C ILE A 64 0.58 17.80 -7.30
N TYR A 65 -0.08 18.40 -6.31
CA TYR A 65 0.61 18.96 -5.15
C TYR A 65 1.32 17.85 -4.35
N GLU A 66 0.61 16.78 -4.03
CA GLU A 66 1.16 15.67 -3.25
C GLU A 66 2.25 14.90 -4.00
N LEU A 67 2.14 14.78 -5.32
CA LEU A 67 3.16 14.15 -6.15
C LEU A 67 4.51 14.86 -6.07
N VAL A 68 4.48 16.18 -5.88
CA VAL A 68 5.67 17.02 -5.76
C VAL A 68 6.16 17.11 -4.31
N HIS A 69 5.26 17.19 -3.32
CA HIS A 69 5.63 17.57 -1.96
C HIS A 69 5.71 16.42 -0.96
N ASN A 70 5.05 15.27 -1.26
CA ASN A 70 5.09 14.13 -0.36
C ASN A 70 6.45 13.43 -0.39
N ASP A 71 6.87 12.94 0.78
CA ASP A 71 8.01 12.03 0.89
C ASP A 71 7.77 10.75 0.10
N ARG A 72 8.83 10.22 -0.51
CA ARG A 72 8.78 8.96 -1.26
C ARG A 72 9.71 7.91 -0.67
N VAL A 73 9.24 6.66 -0.68
CA VAL A 73 10.05 5.49 -0.35
C VAL A 73 10.47 4.83 -1.66
N ILE A 74 11.77 4.74 -1.90
CA ILE A 74 12.31 4.26 -3.17
C ILE A 74 13.27 3.09 -2.91
N GLY A 75 12.96 1.94 -3.49
CA GLY A 75 13.76 0.74 -3.36
C GLY A 75 14.07 0.10 -4.72
N GLY A 76 15.35 -0.01 -5.06
CA GLY A 76 15.79 -0.68 -6.27
C GLY A 76 16.02 -2.17 -6.09
N LEU A 77 16.08 -2.90 -7.20
CA LEU A 77 16.50 -4.29 -7.26
C LEU A 77 17.92 -4.47 -6.71
N ASN A 78 18.76 -3.46 -6.90
CA ASN A 78 20.10 -3.31 -6.36
C ASN A 78 20.36 -1.85 -5.98
N PRO A 79 21.47 -1.54 -5.28
CA PRO A 79 21.79 -0.17 -4.87
C PRO A 79 21.87 0.82 -6.05
N GLU A 80 22.40 0.40 -7.17
CA GLU A 80 22.54 1.25 -8.37
C GLU A 80 21.17 1.63 -8.95
N SER A 81 20.22 0.67 -8.99
CA SER A 81 18.82 0.93 -9.36
C SER A 81 18.14 1.92 -8.40
N THR A 82 18.45 1.83 -7.10
CA THR A 82 17.93 2.78 -6.11
C THR A 82 18.44 4.19 -6.41
N GLU A 83 19.76 4.36 -6.61
CA GLU A 83 20.35 5.67 -6.92
C GLU A 83 19.80 6.25 -8.22
N LYS A 84 19.60 5.42 -9.24
CA LYS A 84 19.05 5.85 -10.52
C LYS A 84 17.60 6.35 -10.36
N ALA A 85 16.80 5.65 -9.58
CA ALA A 85 15.43 6.07 -9.28
C ALA A 85 15.40 7.36 -8.43
N ILE A 86 16.25 7.48 -7.42
CA ILE A 86 16.42 8.73 -6.65
C ILE A 86 16.77 9.90 -7.58
N ALA A 87 17.74 9.73 -8.48
CA ALA A 87 18.13 10.78 -9.43
C ALA A 87 16.98 11.18 -10.37
N PHE A 88 16.10 10.26 -10.71
CA PHE A 88 14.90 10.56 -11.49
C PHE A 88 13.89 11.38 -10.68
N TYR A 89 13.49 10.90 -9.50
CA TYR A 89 12.47 11.57 -8.67
C TYR A 89 12.95 12.92 -8.13
N SER A 90 14.25 13.10 -7.87
CA SER A 90 14.82 14.38 -7.41
C SER A 90 14.64 15.54 -8.39
N GLN A 91 14.28 15.27 -9.63
CA GLN A 91 14.05 16.31 -10.64
C GLN A 91 12.74 17.08 -10.39
N PHE A 92 11.78 16.50 -9.68
CA PHE A 92 10.46 17.12 -9.49
C PHE A 92 9.88 16.94 -8.09
N VAL A 93 10.37 16.00 -7.28
CA VAL A 93 9.91 15.80 -5.90
C VAL A 93 10.70 16.72 -4.96
N GLN A 94 9.97 17.49 -4.16
CA GLN A 94 10.49 18.40 -3.14
C GLN A 94 10.49 17.76 -1.74
N GLY A 95 9.68 16.69 -1.55
CA GLY A 95 9.69 15.89 -0.33
C GLY A 95 10.97 15.07 -0.18
N THR A 96 11.13 14.42 0.96
CA THR A 96 12.30 13.57 1.24
C THR A 96 12.23 12.26 0.43
N LEU A 97 13.33 11.87 -0.18
CA LEU A 97 13.47 10.60 -0.88
C LEU A 97 14.16 9.58 0.02
N HIS A 98 13.37 8.68 0.61
CA HIS A 98 13.86 7.63 1.53
C HIS A 98 14.36 6.42 0.75
N LYS A 99 15.65 6.13 0.86
CA LYS A 99 16.30 5.00 0.18
C LYS A 99 16.09 3.69 0.94
N THR A 100 15.76 2.63 0.22
CA THR A 100 15.68 1.27 0.74
C THR A 100 15.89 0.24 -0.38
N ASN A 101 15.57 -1.04 -0.15
CA ASN A 101 15.49 -2.07 -1.17
C ASN A 101 14.04 -2.26 -1.65
N CYS A 102 13.84 -2.93 -2.80
CA CYS A 102 12.52 -3.09 -3.40
C CYS A 102 11.54 -3.83 -2.47
N ARG A 103 11.96 -4.89 -1.78
CA ARG A 103 11.08 -5.66 -0.89
C ARG A 103 10.58 -4.82 0.28
N THR A 104 11.45 -4.01 0.89
CA THR A 104 11.06 -3.10 1.97
C THR A 104 10.11 -2.01 1.46
N ALA A 105 10.35 -1.45 0.28
CA ALA A 105 9.48 -0.43 -0.31
C ALA A 105 8.07 -1.00 -0.65
N GLU A 106 8.01 -2.23 -1.17
CA GLU A 106 6.76 -2.96 -1.42
C GLU A 106 5.98 -3.19 -0.10
N MET A 107 6.65 -3.75 0.91
CA MET A 107 6.03 -4.01 2.22
C MET A 107 5.59 -2.71 2.92
N CYS A 108 6.32 -1.60 2.76
CA CYS A 108 5.98 -0.31 3.35
C CYS A 108 4.57 0.13 2.94
N LYS A 109 4.24 0.07 1.65
CA LYS A 109 2.92 0.41 1.13
C LYS A 109 1.83 -0.47 1.71
N LEU A 110 2.04 -1.78 1.74
CA LEU A 110 1.09 -2.74 2.29
C LEU A 110 0.88 -2.53 3.80
N THR A 111 1.96 -2.22 4.53
CA THR A 111 1.92 -1.93 5.97
C THR A 111 1.10 -0.68 6.28
N GLU A 112 1.25 0.40 5.51
CA GLU A 112 0.47 1.63 5.69
C GLU A 112 -1.03 1.36 5.64
N ASN A 113 -1.49 0.64 4.63
CA ASN A 113 -2.90 0.34 4.44
C ASN A 113 -3.42 -0.70 5.44
N SER A 114 -2.62 -1.72 5.77
CA SER A 114 -2.97 -2.72 6.78
C SER A 114 -3.04 -2.12 8.18
N SER A 115 -2.12 -1.23 8.55
CA SER A 115 -2.17 -0.50 9.82
C SER A 115 -3.45 0.32 9.95
N ARG A 116 -3.86 1.00 8.88
CA ARG A 116 -5.10 1.76 8.88
C ARG A 116 -6.34 0.85 8.99
N ASP A 117 -6.34 -0.29 8.31
CA ASP A 117 -7.41 -1.28 8.37
C ASP A 117 -7.58 -1.85 9.79
N VAL A 118 -6.48 -2.19 10.45
CA VAL A 118 -6.48 -2.67 11.86
C VAL A 118 -7.03 -1.59 12.81
N GLN A 119 -6.64 -0.34 12.64
CA GLN A 119 -7.15 0.77 13.46
C GLN A 119 -8.67 0.98 13.28
N ILE A 120 -9.17 0.83 12.06
CA ILE A 120 -10.60 0.91 11.78
C ILE A 120 -11.32 -0.31 12.37
N ALA A 121 -10.76 -1.51 12.25
CA ALA A 121 -11.32 -2.72 12.83
C ALA A 121 -11.48 -2.61 14.34
N PHE A 122 -10.47 -2.08 15.04
CA PHE A 122 -10.55 -1.83 16.48
C PHE A 122 -11.72 -0.90 16.84
N ALA A 123 -11.88 0.21 16.13
CA ALA A 123 -12.99 1.13 16.36
C ALA A 123 -14.37 0.47 16.06
N ASN A 124 -14.44 -0.32 14.99
CA ASN A 124 -15.63 -1.06 14.62
C ASN A 124 -16.00 -2.11 15.67
N GLU A 125 -15.04 -2.89 16.17
CA GLU A 125 -15.26 -3.88 17.23
C GLU A 125 -15.73 -3.22 18.52
N LEU A 126 -15.12 -2.09 18.94
CA LEU A 126 -15.61 -1.31 20.08
C LEU A 126 -17.08 -0.92 19.92
N SER A 127 -17.50 -0.56 18.71
CA SER A 127 -18.91 -0.21 18.48
C SER A 127 -19.87 -1.39 18.63
N LEU A 128 -19.45 -2.61 18.32
CA LEU A 128 -20.22 -3.83 18.55
C LEU A 128 -20.35 -4.12 20.06
N ILE A 129 -19.25 -3.98 20.79
CA ILE A 129 -19.20 -4.18 22.24
C ILE A 129 -20.08 -3.13 22.94
N CYS A 130 -19.95 -1.87 22.55
CA CYS A 130 -20.72 -0.75 23.12
C CYS A 130 -22.23 -0.89 22.88
N ASP A 131 -22.64 -1.32 21.69
CA ASP A 131 -24.05 -1.60 21.38
C ASP A 131 -24.63 -2.65 22.35
N LYS A 132 -23.90 -3.74 22.59
CA LYS A 132 -24.32 -4.79 23.51
C LYS A 132 -24.29 -4.34 24.96
N ALA A 133 -23.36 -3.47 25.32
CA ALA A 133 -23.20 -2.96 26.69
C ALA A 133 -24.10 -1.76 27.01
N GLY A 134 -24.85 -1.21 26.06
CA GLY A 134 -25.65 0.00 26.21
C GLY A 134 -24.83 1.27 26.41
N ILE A 135 -23.60 1.32 25.79
CA ILE A 135 -22.65 2.44 25.90
C ILE A 135 -22.67 3.23 24.58
N ASN A 136 -22.60 4.55 24.67
CA ASN A 136 -22.39 5.40 23.52
C ASN A 136 -20.91 5.33 23.06
N VAL A 137 -20.64 4.68 21.93
CA VAL A 137 -19.28 4.46 21.43
C VAL A 137 -18.55 5.76 21.08
N TRP A 138 -19.25 6.77 20.59
CA TRP A 138 -18.65 8.07 20.25
C TRP A 138 -18.21 8.82 21.51
N GLU A 139 -19.01 8.78 22.56
CA GLU A 139 -18.64 9.34 23.86
C GLU A 139 -17.45 8.58 24.45
N LEU A 140 -17.48 7.25 24.44
CA LEU A 140 -16.38 6.41 24.89
C LEU A 140 -15.07 6.76 24.18
N ILE A 141 -15.07 6.81 22.86
CA ILE A 141 -13.87 7.09 22.05
C ILE A 141 -13.37 8.51 22.33
N ASN A 142 -14.28 9.50 22.41
CA ASN A 142 -13.90 10.87 22.74
C ASN A 142 -13.22 10.98 24.12
N LEU A 143 -13.71 10.26 25.11
CA LEU A 143 -13.11 10.22 26.45
C LEU A 143 -11.79 9.45 26.46
N ALA A 144 -11.72 8.29 25.82
CA ALA A 144 -10.51 7.49 25.73
C ALA A 144 -9.36 8.25 25.03
N ASN A 145 -9.67 9.02 23.98
CA ASN A 145 -8.71 9.85 23.25
C ASN A 145 -8.22 11.08 24.05
N LYS A 146 -8.73 11.35 25.26
CA LYS A 146 -8.09 12.32 26.16
C LYS A 146 -6.79 11.81 26.76
N HIS A 147 -6.58 10.50 26.73
CA HIS A 147 -5.32 9.92 27.14
C HIS A 147 -4.21 10.23 26.10
N PRO A 148 -3.06 10.78 26.48
CA PRO A 148 -2.06 11.33 25.54
C PRO A 148 -1.42 10.32 24.59
N ARG A 149 -1.55 9.02 24.86
CA ARG A 149 -1.01 7.93 24.03
C ARG A 149 -2.09 7.12 23.30
N VAL A 150 -3.33 7.61 23.26
CA VAL A 150 -4.46 6.92 22.64
C VAL A 150 -5.03 7.77 21.51
N ASN A 151 -5.19 7.16 20.35
CA ASN A 151 -5.83 7.79 19.19
C ASN A 151 -6.70 6.76 18.45
N ILE A 152 -7.91 6.53 18.96
CA ILE A 152 -8.88 5.60 18.39
C ILE A 152 -9.65 6.33 17.28
N LEU A 153 -9.80 5.68 16.13
CA LEU A 153 -10.58 6.20 15.01
C LEU A 153 -12.08 6.11 15.32
N GLN A 154 -12.90 6.81 14.54
CA GLN A 154 -14.35 6.70 14.63
C GLN A 154 -14.84 5.42 13.93
N PRO A 155 -15.80 4.68 14.52
CA PRO A 155 -16.38 3.50 13.88
C PRO A 155 -17.24 3.89 12.67
N GLY A 156 -17.33 2.96 11.71
CA GLY A 156 -18.16 3.10 10.52
C GLY A 156 -18.90 1.81 10.18
N CYS A 157 -19.41 1.73 8.95
CA CYS A 157 -20.16 0.56 8.46
C CYS A 157 -19.25 -0.51 7.83
N GLY A 158 -17.97 -0.54 8.16
CA GLY A 158 -16.97 -1.40 7.57
C GLY A 158 -15.98 -0.60 6.71
N VAL A 159 -15.18 -1.28 5.89
CA VAL A 159 -14.18 -0.67 5.02
C VAL A 159 -14.45 -1.06 3.58
N GLY A 160 -14.70 -0.06 2.74
CA GLY A 160 -14.84 -0.21 1.29
C GLY A 160 -13.66 0.37 0.53
N GLY A 161 -13.82 0.43 -0.80
CA GLY A 161 -12.82 0.99 -1.72
C GLY A 161 -11.80 -0.04 -2.21
N HIS A 162 -10.80 0.45 -2.95
CA HIS A 162 -9.86 -0.38 -3.70
C HIS A 162 -8.51 -0.61 -3.00
N CYS A 163 -8.20 0.14 -1.96
CA CYS A 163 -6.91 0.10 -1.29
C CYS A 163 -7.02 -0.60 0.08
N ILE A 164 -7.60 0.07 1.09
CA ILE A 164 -7.62 -0.45 2.47
C ILE A 164 -8.37 -1.78 2.58
N ALA A 165 -9.41 -1.99 1.76
CA ALA A 165 -10.18 -3.23 1.76
C ALA A 165 -9.47 -4.40 1.06
N VAL A 166 -8.42 -4.15 0.27
CA VAL A 166 -7.78 -5.13 -0.62
C VAL A 166 -6.32 -5.40 -0.25
N ASP A 167 -5.54 -4.35 -0.01
CA ASP A 167 -4.09 -4.48 0.18
C ASP A 167 -3.68 -5.39 1.35
N PRO A 168 -4.42 -5.46 2.48
CA PRO A 168 -4.10 -6.42 3.55
C PRO A 168 -4.09 -7.88 3.09
N TYR A 169 -4.89 -8.23 2.07
CA TYR A 169 -4.91 -9.59 1.55
C TYR A 169 -3.61 -10.00 0.87
N PHE A 170 -2.82 -9.07 0.34
CA PHE A 170 -1.48 -9.39 -0.17
C PHE A 170 -0.56 -9.91 0.94
N ILE A 171 -0.64 -9.31 2.14
CA ILE A 171 0.14 -9.79 3.29
C ILE A 171 -0.39 -11.13 3.78
N THR A 172 -1.72 -11.28 3.94
CA THR A 172 -2.30 -12.51 4.50
C THR A 172 -2.18 -13.69 3.55
N ALA A 173 -2.12 -13.47 2.25
CA ALA A 173 -1.89 -14.52 1.25
C ALA A 173 -0.44 -15.03 1.27
N ASP A 174 0.53 -14.12 1.39
CA ASP A 174 1.95 -14.46 1.38
C ASP A 174 2.46 -14.96 2.74
N PHE A 175 1.84 -14.50 3.84
CA PHE A 175 2.27 -14.79 5.23
C PHE A 175 1.09 -15.21 6.12
N PRO A 176 0.36 -16.29 5.78
CA PRO A 176 -0.88 -16.65 6.49
C PRO A 176 -0.68 -17.03 7.96
N ALA A 177 0.48 -17.57 8.32
CA ALA A 177 0.77 -17.98 9.69
C ALA A 177 1.12 -16.77 10.59
N GLU A 178 1.74 -15.75 10.04
CA GLU A 178 2.26 -14.58 10.74
C GLU A 178 1.27 -13.40 10.79
N SER A 179 0.28 -13.35 9.91
CA SER A 179 -0.60 -12.19 9.71
C SER A 179 -1.97 -12.28 10.39
N LYS A 180 -2.05 -12.96 11.54
CA LYS A 180 -3.31 -13.21 12.26
C LYS A 180 -4.09 -11.93 12.56
N LEU A 181 -3.44 -10.93 13.16
CA LEU A 181 -4.08 -9.66 13.50
C LEU A 181 -4.65 -8.95 12.26
N ILE A 182 -3.91 -8.98 11.14
CA ILE A 182 -4.34 -8.36 9.88
C ILE A 182 -5.56 -9.11 9.32
N SER A 183 -5.55 -10.44 9.38
CA SER A 183 -6.67 -11.29 8.95
C SER A 183 -7.92 -11.03 9.81
N ASP A 184 -7.78 -11.07 11.13
CA ASP A 184 -8.89 -10.83 12.06
C ASP A 184 -9.49 -9.43 11.87
N ALA A 185 -8.65 -8.41 11.63
CA ALA A 185 -9.10 -7.07 11.34
C ALA A 185 -9.97 -6.99 10.07
N ARG A 186 -9.57 -7.71 9.01
CA ARG A 186 -10.38 -7.83 7.79
C ARG A 186 -11.73 -8.48 8.06
N ASP A 187 -11.75 -9.54 8.86
CA ASP A 187 -12.99 -10.23 9.20
C ASP A 187 -13.93 -9.34 10.02
N ILE A 188 -13.42 -8.58 11.00
CA ILE A 188 -14.19 -7.60 11.76
C ILE A 188 -14.78 -6.53 10.84
N ASN A 189 -13.97 -5.93 9.96
CA ASN A 189 -14.42 -4.89 9.05
C ASN A 189 -15.46 -5.40 8.04
N ASN A 190 -15.32 -6.64 7.55
CA ASN A 190 -16.31 -7.29 6.68
C ASN A 190 -17.61 -7.57 7.45
N TYR A 191 -17.52 -8.16 8.64
CA TYR A 191 -18.67 -8.44 9.49
C TYR A 191 -19.46 -7.19 9.87
N LYS A 192 -18.77 -6.07 10.09
CA LYS A 192 -19.41 -4.81 10.46
C LYS A 192 -20.46 -4.35 9.45
N SER A 193 -20.25 -4.58 8.18
CA SER A 193 -21.22 -4.24 7.12
C SER A 193 -22.52 -5.03 7.27
N PHE A 194 -22.42 -6.32 7.52
CA PHE A 194 -23.59 -7.19 7.77
C PHE A 194 -24.33 -6.78 9.04
N TRP A 195 -23.58 -6.53 10.12
CA TRP A 195 -24.16 -6.09 11.37
C TRP A 195 -24.96 -4.77 11.21
N CYS A 196 -24.41 -3.79 10.50
CA CYS A 196 -25.12 -2.54 10.22
C CYS A 196 -26.40 -2.77 9.42
N ALA A 197 -26.36 -3.65 8.40
CA ALA A 197 -27.54 -3.99 7.60
C ALA A 197 -28.63 -4.65 8.44
N GLU A 198 -28.26 -5.53 9.37
CA GLU A 198 -29.24 -6.16 10.29
C GLU A 198 -29.89 -5.16 11.27
N LYS A 199 -29.15 -4.11 11.68
CA LYS A 199 -29.69 -3.05 12.56
C LYS A 199 -30.69 -2.13 11.87
N VAL A 200 -30.69 -2.06 10.55
CA VAL A 200 -31.60 -1.21 9.76
C VAL A 200 -32.89 -1.94 9.38
N LYS A 201 -32.90 -3.26 9.40
CA LYS A 201 -34.11 -4.09 9.20
C LYS A 201 -35.06 -4.01 10.37
#